data_17ad2b5db6810fa624b277ba67d7dd26
#
_entry.id   17ad2b5db6810fa624b277ba67d7dd26
#
_cell.length_a   1.000
_cell.length_b   1.000
_cell.length_c   1.000
_cell.angle_alpha   90.00
_cell.angle_beta   90.00
_cell.angle_gamma   90.00
#
_symmetry.space_group_name_H-M   'P 1'
#
loop_
_entity.id
_entity.type
_entity.pdbx_description
1 polymer ?
#
loop_
_entity_poly.entity_id
_entity_poly.type
_entity_poly.pdbx_seq_one_letter_code
_entity_poly.pdbx_strand_id
1 'polypeptide(L)'
;MKKVHTLAIDQKEDAKHGESFFPVQKYITNLSSEYMGVTNHWHEEAELTLITSGKCIYKIDLVEYEVEEGDILFVPPLFLHSITLGNNKKVSSETYVFHLKFLGGNSTDICSTRYLAPIMNQEFSMPYVIKPNYPAYVSLRKIFNQINTTYDESIIGYELALKSLFLQTIFLLLQYSKKVAVPETEKVSDKIKNVLDYIELHYSETITVSQLAKLCYFSDYHCMRFFKKHMNMTCVEYINNLRLEKAVELFEKGNSSIMEVSLSVGFHNLSYFHRAFKKKYRMTPLSFINDLKKYS
;
A
#
# COMPACT_ATOMS: atom_id res chain seq x y z
N MET A 1 -2.07 -27.61 -1.77
CA MET A 1 -0.82 -26.82 -1.71
C MET A 1 -1.09 -25.50 -2.45
N LYS A 2 -1.35 -24.39 -1.75
CA LYS A 2 -1.36 -23.07 -2.39
C LYS A 2 0.09 -22.71 -2.72
N LYS A 3 0.42 -22.50 -3.98
CA LYS A 3 1.70 -21.95 -4.40
C LYS A 3 1.81 -20.55 -3.79
N VAL A 4 2.81 -20.33 -2.96
CA VAL A 4 3.23 -18.98 -2.57
C VAL A 4 3.75 -18.34 -3.86
N HIS A 5 2.96 -17.46 -4.47
CA HIS A 5 3.37 -16.72 -5.64
C HIS A 5 4.44 -15.72 -5.20
N THR A 6 5.65 -15.90 -5.71
CA THR A 6 6.71 -14.90 -5.55
C THR A 6 6.37 -13.76 -6.51
N LEU A 7 5.95 -12.62 -5.98
CA LEU A 7 5.73 -11.41 -6.78
C LEU A 7 7.03 -11.01 -7.46
N ALA A 8 7.01 -10.84 -8.77
CA ALA A 8 8.18 -10.42 -9.52
C ALA A 8 8.42 -8.91 -9.32
N ILE A 9 9.68 -8.51 -9.12
CA ILE A 9 10.06 -7.11 -8.85
C ILE A 9 9.75 -6.21 -10.06
N ASP A 10 9.89 -6.73 -11.25
CA ASP A 10 9.60 -6.06 -12.51
C ASP A 10 8.11 -5.77 -12.74
N GLN A 11 7.24 -6.37 -11.93
CA GLN A 11 5.80 -6.17 -11.94
C GLN A 11 5.31 -5.24 -10.80
N LYS A 12 6.23 -4.73 -9.95
CA LYS A 12 5.86 -3.70 -8.97
C LYS A 12 5.60 -2.39 -9.71
N GLU A 13 4.43 -1.82 -9.49
CA GLU A 13 4.13 -0.48 -10.01
C GLU A 13 4.97 0.57 -9.29
N ASP A 14 5.67 1.42 -10.07
CA ASP A 14 6.47 2.52 -9.53
C ASP A 14 5.65 3.80 -9.33
N ALA A 15 4.35 3.78 -9.65
CA ALA A 15 3.46 4.91 -9.48
C ALA A 15 3.26 5.24 -7.99
N LYS A 16 3.21 6.53 -7.69
CA LYS A 16 2.87 7.01 -6.35
C LYS A 16 1.39 7.40 -6.34
N HIS A 17 0.61 6.73 -5.52
CA HIS A 17 -0.83 6.95 -5.41
C HIS A 17 -1.15 7.96 -4.31
N GLY A 18 -1.60 9.15 -4.71
CA GLY A 18 -1.92 10.24 -3.80
C GLY A 18 -0.71 10.94 -3.18
N GLU A 19 -0.96 11.73 -2.17
CA GLU A 19 0.05 12.51 -1.44
C GLU A 19 0.56 11.74 -0.20
N SER A 20 1.71 12.16 0.34
CA SER A 20 2.34 11.46 1.49
C SER A 20 1.43 11.41 2.73
N PHE A 21 0.63 12.45 2.97
CA PHE A 21 -0.31 12.53 4.11
C PHE A 21 -1.72 12.09 3.75
N PHE A 22 -2.04 12.06 2.47
CA PHE A 22 -3.31 11.62 1.96
C PHE A 22 -3.10 10.63 0.81
N PRO A 23 -2.69 9.39 1.11
CA PRO A 23 -2.38 8.36 0.12
C PRO A 23 -3.67 7.73 -0.45
N VAL A 24 -4.48 8.55 -1.09
CA VAL A 24 -5.71 8.19 -1.79
C VAL A 24 -5.70 8.83 -3.16
N GLN A 25 -5.90 8.04 -4.21
CA GLN A 25 -5.96 8.50 -5.58
C GLN A 25 -7.17 7.90 -6.31
N LYS A 26 -7.94 8.75 -7.00
CA LYS A 26 -9.00 8.32 -7.90
C LYS A 26 -8.44 8.17 -9.32
N TYR A 27 -8.76 7.06 -9.96
CA TYR A 27 -8.48 6.79 -11.37
C TYR A 27 -9.77 6.54 -12.13
N ILE A 28 -9.83 7.06 -13.35
CA ILE A 28 -10.86 6.73 -14.34
C ILE A 28 -10.18 5.99 -15.48
N THR A 29 -10.48 4.71 -15.63
CA THR A 29 -9.90 3.86 -16.65
C THR A 29 -10.92 3.67 -17.78
N ASN A 30 -10.51 3.97 -19.02
CA ASN A 30 -11.30 3.75 -20.21
C ASN A 30 -10.50 2.85 -21.15
N LEU A 31 -10.92 1.60 -21.30
CA LEU A 31 -10.33 0.67 -22.26
C LEU A 31 -11.16 0.66 -23.55
N SER A 32 -10.45 0.58 -24.67
CA SER A 32 -11.01 0.51 -26.02
C SER A 32 -10.11 -0.35 -26.90
N SER A 33 -10.46 -0.48 -28.18
CA SER A 33 -9.61 -1.18 -29.15
C SER A 33 -8.20 -0.59 -29.29
N GLU A 34 -8.00 0.67 -28.92
CA GLU A 34 -6.69 1.36 -28.96
C GLU A 34 -5.88 1.15 -27.68
N TYR A 35 -6.56 0.97 -26.54
CA TYR A 35 -5.95 0.70 -25.25
C TYR A 35 -6.67 -0.47 -24.59
N MET A 36 -6.14 -1.68 -24.80
CA MET A 36 -6.83 -2.94 -24.51
C MET A 36 -6.70 -3.42 -23.06
N GLY A 37 -5.88 -2.79 -22.23
CA GLY A 37 -5.73 -3.27 -20.85
C GLY A 37 -4.61 -2.63 -20.05
N VAL A 38 -4.60 -2.94 -18.77
CA VAL A 38 -3.51 -2.65 -17.83
C VAL A 38 -2.78 -3.97 -17.57
N THR A 39 -1.47 -3.97 -17.74
CA THR A 39 -0.63 -5.17 -17.57
C THR A 39 -0.62 -5.67 -16.13
N ASN A 40 -0.20 -6.91 -15.92
CA ASN A 40 -0.02 -7.46 -14.59
C ASN A 40 0.95 -6.61 -13.76
N HIS A 41 0.46 -6.11 -12.64
CA HIS A 41 1.22 -5.33 -11.67
C HIS A 41 0.72 -5.58 -10.24
N TRP A 42 1.47 -5.09 -9.28
CA TRP A 42 1.11 -5.10 -7.87
C TRP A 42 1.67 -3.86 -7.17
N HIS A 43 1.02 -3.43 -6.10
CA HIS A 43 1.43 -2.31 -5.25
C HIS A 43 1.03 -2.55 -3.79
N GLU A 44 1.41 -1.65 -2.89
CA GLU A 44 1.20 -1.77 -1.45
C GLU A 44 -0.16 -1.23 -0.99
N GLU A 45 -0.91 -0.63 -1.90
CA GLU A 45 -2.23 -0.08 -1.68
C GLU A 45 -3.33 -1.12 -1.94
N ALA A 46 -4.51 -0.84 -1.43
CA ALA A 46 -5.75 -1.53 -1.80
C ALA A 46 -6.46 -0.76 -2.91
N GLU A 47 -7.21 -1.47 -3.75
CA GLU A 47 -8.09 -0.87 -4.75
C GLU A 47 -9.55 -1.16 -4.46
N LEU A 48 -10.39 -0.15 -4.62
CA LEU A 48 -11.84 -0.27 -4.68
C LEU A 48 -12.33 0.27 -6.02
N THR A 49 -12.82 -0.62 -6.87
CA THR A 49 -13.19 -0.32 -8.26
C THR A 49 -14.68 -0.55 -8.49
N LEU A 50 -15.31 0.35 -9.24
CA LEU A 50 -16.64 0.19 -9.79
C LEU A 50 -16.55 0.14 -11.31
N ILE A 51 -17.14 -0.86 -11.94
CA ILE A 51 -17.36 -0.88 -13.38
C ILE A 51 -18.54 0.01 -13.72
N THR A 52 -18.27 1.14 -14.39
CA THR A 52 -19.29 2.15 -14.71
C THR A 52 -19.98 1.93 -16.05
N SER A 53 -19.33 1.21 -16.97
CA SER A 53 -19.95 0.75 -18.20
C SER A 53 -19.17 -0.37 -18.87
N GLY A 54 -19.87 -1.22 -19.62
CA GLY A 54 -19.26 -2.27 -20.44
C GLY A 54 -18.90 -3.53 -19.67
N LYS A 55 -17.99 -4.33 -20.26
CA LYS A 55 -17.53 -5.62 -19.70
C LYS A 55 -16.04 -5.78 -19.94
N CYS A 56 -15.37 -6.44 -19.01
CA CYS A 56 -13.94 -6.77 -19.14
C CYS A 56 -13.57 -8.01 -18.33
N ILE A 57 -12.31 -8.39 -18.42
CA ILE A 57 -11.73 -9.47 -17.61
C ILE A 57 -10.75 -8.85 -16.63
N TYR A 58 -11.04 -8.97 -15.35
CA TYR A 58 -10.09 -8.71 -14.27
C TYR A 58 -9.38 -10.00 -13.89
N LYS A 59 -8.07 -9.92 -13.75
CA LYS A 59 -7.27 -11.03 -13.24
C LYS A 59 -6.71 -10.64 -11.89
N ILE A 60 -7.05 -11.38 -10.84
CA ILE A 60 -6.59 -11.15 -9.48
C ILE A 60 -6.03 -12.47 -8.95
N ASP A 61 -4.79 -12.46 -8.44
CA ASP A 61 -4.09 -13.65 -7.96
C ASP A 61 -4.13 -14.81 -8.96
N LEU A 62 -3.89 -14.50 -10.26
CA LEU A 62 -3.91 -15.43 -11.41
C LEU A 62 -5.29 -16.03 -11.73
N VAL A 63 -6.35 -15.65 -11.04
CA VAL A 63 -7.73 -16.07 -11.33
C VAL A 63 -8.42 -15.00 -12.17
N GLU A 64 -9.07 -15.40 -13.24
CA GLU A 64 -9.81 -14.52 -14.13
C GLU A 64 -11.27 -14.38 -13.68
N TYR A 65 -11.76 -13.16 -13.67
CA TYR A 65 -13.12 -12.78 -13.33
C TYR A 65 -13.73 -11.97 -14.46
N GLU A 66 -14.81 -12.47 -15.04
CA GLU A 66 -15.63 -11.66 -15.93
C GLU A 66 -16.46 -10.67 -15.09
N VAL A 67 -16.28 -9.40 -15.38
CA VAL A 67 -16.95 -8.30 -14.69
C VAL A 67 -17.66 -7.40 -15.68
N GLU A 68 -18.75 -6.80 -15.23
CA GLU A 68 -19.61 -5.96 -16.05
C GLU A 68 -20.12 -4.74 -15.29
N GLU A 69 -20.79 -3.85 -16.00
CA GLU A 69 -21.38 -2.64 -15.43
C GLU A 69 -22.14 -2.92 -14.14
N GLY A 70 -21.83 -2.16 -13.11
CA GLY A 70 -22.38 -2.27 -11.77
C GLY A 70 -21.55 -3.15 -10.82
N ASP A 71 -20.70 -4.05 -11.31
CA ASP A 71 -19.84 -4.86 -10.44
C ASP A 71 -18.85 -3.98 -9.67
N ILE A 72 -18.64 -4.32 -8.40
CA ILE A 72 -17.66 -3.69 -7.53
C ILE A 72 -16.52 -4.68 -7.30
N LEU A 73 -15.27 -4.20 -7.36
CA LEU A 73 -14.10 -5.02 -7.07
C LEU A 73 -13.33 -4.45 -5.88
N PHE A 74 -12.74 -5.36 -5.13
CA PHE A 74 -11.76 -5.03 -4.10
C PHE A 74 -10.50 -5.86 -4.31
N VAL A 75 -9.39 -5.17 -4.59
CA VAL A 75 -8.06 -5.79 -4.69
C VAL A 75 -7.30 -5.47 -3.41
N PRO A 76 -7.00 -6.47 -2.56
CA PRO A 76 -6.18 -6.24 -1.37
C PRO A 76 -4.73 -5.85 -1.74
N PRO A 77 -3.99 -5.22 -0.82
CA PRO A 77 -2.57 -4.92 -1.02
C PRO A 77 -1.74 -6.14 -1.41
N LEU A 78 -0.72 -5.92 -2.23
CA LEU A 78 0.25 -6.95 -2.66
C LEU A 78 -0.34 -8.08 -3.52
N PHE A 79 -1.54 -7.92 -4.06
CA PHE A 79 -2.11 -8.88 -5.00
C PHE A 79 -1.73 -8.51 -6.43
N LEU A 80 -1.21 -9.51 -7.17
CA LEU A 80 -0.96 -9.35 -8.59
C LEU A 80 -2.29 -9.25 -9.33
N HIS A 81 -2.48 -8.19 -10.09
CA HIS A 81 -3.73 -7.96 -10.83
C HIS A 81 -3.51 -7.29 -12.18
N SER A 82 -4.50 -7.42 -13.04
CA SER A 82 -4.54 -6.79 -14.36
C SER A 82 -5.99 -6.68 -14.84
N ILE A 83 -6.20 -5.82 -15.82
CA ILE A 83 -7.48 -5.67 -16.50
C ILE A 83 -7.27 -5.78 -18.00
N THR A 84 -8.10 -6.55 -18.69
CA THR A 84 -8.09 -6.67 -20.15
C THR A 84 -9.50 -6.57 -20.71
N LEU A 85 -9.60 -5.94 -21.87
CA LEU A 85 -10.89 -5.80 -22.56
C LEU A 85 -11.43 -7.15 -23.06
N GLY A 86 -10.54 -8.13 -23.30
CA GLY A 86 -10.90 -9.40 -23.90
C GLY A 86 -11.53 -9.19 -25.28
N ASN A 87 -12.67 -9.84 -25.53
CA ASN A 87 -13.44 -9.72 -26.76
C ASN A 87 -14.44 -8.55 -26.74
N ASN A 88 -14.46 -7.73 -25.71
CA ASN A 88 -15.40 -6.64 -25.56
C ASN A 88 -14.89 -5.39 -26.31
N LYS A 89 -15.80 -4.45 -26.60
CA LYS A 89 -15.45 -3.25 -27.39
C LYS A 89 -14.89 -2.12 -26.53
N LYS A 90 -15.43 -1.97 -25.33
CA LYS A 90 -15.05 -0.91 -24.40
C LYS A 90 -15.48 -1.26 -22.97
N VAL A 91 -14.79 -0.69 -22.02
CA VAL A 91 -15.17 -0.68 -20.61
C VAL A 91 -14.71 0.61 -19.97
N SER A 92 -15.49 1.13 -19.03
CA SER A 92 -15.10 2.24 -18.17
C SER A 92 -15.21 1.81 -16.70
N SER A 93 -14.26 2.25 -15.88
CA SER A 93 -14.28 2.01 -14.44
C SER A 93 -13.77 3.21 -13.67
N GLU A 94 -14.21 3.34 -12.43
CA GLU A 94 -13.69 4.26 -11.43
C GLU A 94 -13.02 3.46 -10.33
N THR A 95 -11.76 3.79 -10.02
CA THR A 95 -10.95 3.08 -9.04
C THR A 95 -10.40 4.05 -8.00
N TYR A 96 -10.55 3.72 -6.72
CA TYR A 96 -9.84 4.36 -5.63
C TYR A 96 -8.69 3.46 -5.19
N VAL A 97 -7.48 3.95 -5.34
CA VAL A 97 -6.25 3.34 -4.81
C VAL A 97 -5.92 4.02 -3.49
N PHE A 98 -5.79 3.27 -2.41
CA PHE A 98 -5.56 3.83 -1.08
C PHE A 98 -4.74 2.90 -0.19
N HIS A 99 -3.83 3.49 0.59
CA HIS A 99 -2.98 2.72 1.49
C HIS A 99 -3.72 2.41 2.79
N LEU A 100 -3.79 1.13 3.19
CA LEU A 100 -4.52 0.72 4.41
C LEU A 100 -3.97 1.34 5.69
N LYS A 101 -2.68 1.69 5.76
CA LYS A 101 -2.11 2.43 6.91
C LYS A 101 -2.74 3.81 7.11
N PHE A 102 -3.28 4.42 6.05
CA PHE A 102 -4.03 5.67 6.18
C PHE A 102 -5.30 5.51 7.03
N LEU A 103 -5.93 4.33 7.00
CA LEU A 103 -7.15 4.04 7.73
C LEU A 103 -6.91 3.79 9.23
N GLY A 104 -5.73 3.31 9.59
CA GLY A 104 -5.35 3.03 10.97
C GLY A 104 -4.63 4.19 11.64
N GLY A 105 -4.45 4.07 12.95
CA GLY A 105 -3.59 4.93 13.75
C GLY A 105 -2.18 4.33 13.89
N ASN A 106 -1.63 4.43 15.10
CA ASN A 106 -0.34 3.84 15.46
C ASN A 106 -0.47 2.33 15.80
N SER A 107 0.63 1.70 16.17
CA SER A 107 0.70 0.28 16.55
C SER A 107 -0.19 -0.13 17.74
N THR A 108 -0.71 0.82 18.51
CA THR A 108 -1.63 0.58 19.63
C THR A 108 -3.10 0.62 19.24
N ASP A 109 -3.40 1.03 18.00
CA ASP A 109 -4.77 1.04 17.48
C ASP A 109 -5.25 -0.39 17.20
N ILE A 110 -6.38 -0.76 17.82
CA ILE A 110 -6.97 -2.10 17.67
C ILE A 110 -7.42 -2.39 16.25
N CYS A 111 -7.87 -1.38 15.49
CA CYS A 111 -8.28 -1.55 14.09
C CYS A 111 -7.06 -1.88 13.23
N SER A 112 -5.94 -1.19 13.47
CA SER A 112 -4.68 -1.46 12.79
C SER A 112 -4.17 -2.87 13.05
N THR A 113 -4.10 -3.28 14.33
CA THR A 113 -3.48 -4.55 14.72
C THR A 113 -4.35 -5.78 14.44
N ARG A 114 -5.66 -5.67 14.67
CA ARG A 114 -6.59 -6.81 14.57
C ARG A 114 -7.16 -7.04 13.17
N TYR A 115 -7.23 -5.99 12.32
CA TYR A 115 -7.91 -6.05 11.03
C TYR A 115 -7.04 -5.57 9.87
N LEU A 116 -6.50 -4.34 9.91
CA LEU A 116 -5.81 -3.78 8.75
C LEU A 116 -4.47 -4.48 8.47
N ALA A 117 -3.64 -4.71 9.49
CA ALA A 117 -2.39 -5.44 9.33
C ALA A 117 -2.61 -6.90 8.88
N PRO A 118 -3.54 -7.69 9.44
CA PRO A 118 -3.89 -9.00 8.92
C PRO A 118 -4.39 -9.01 7.47
N ILE A 119 -5.13 -7.98 7.02
CA ILE A 119 -5.50 -7.86 5.59
C ILE A 119 -4.26 -7.64 4.74
N MET A 120 -3.37 -6.72 5.15
CA MET A 120 -2.09 -6.48 4.46
C MET A 120 -1.19 -7.73 4.43
N ASN A 121 -1.25 -8.57 5.46
CA ASN A 121 -0.53 -9.83 5.56
C ASN A 121 -1.25 -11.00 4.86
N GLN A 122 -2.36 -10.75 4.16
CA GLN A 122 -3.15 -11.77 3.45
C GLN A 122 -3.71 -12.88 4.37
N GLU A 123 -3.94 -12.57 5.64
CA GLU A 123 -4.52 -13.50 6.63
C GLU A 123 -6.05 -13.65 6.47
N PHE A 124 -6.67 -12.81 5.64
CA PHE A 124 -8.09 -12.88 5.28
C PHE A 124 -8.25 -13.16 3.79
N SER A 125 -9.09 -14.12 3.43
CA SER A 125 -9.58 -14.29 2.08
C SER A 125 -10.75 -13.33 1.87
N MET A 126 -10.46 -12.17 1.27
CA MET A 126 -11.44 -11.13 0.98
C MET A 126 -12.26 -11.46 -0.27
N PRO A 127 -13.51 -11.01 -0.39
CA PRO A 127 -14.24 -11.08 -1.66
C PRO A 127 -13.63 -10.09 -2.66
N TYR A 128 -13.17 -10.59 -3.82
CA TYR A 128 -12.57 -9.73 -4.85
C TYR A 128 -13.60 -9.10 -5.77
N VAL A 129 -14.67 -9.82 -6.09
CA VAL A 129 -15.73 -9.36 -6.98
C VAL A 129 -17.07 -9.42 -6.26
N ILE A 130 -17.73 -8.28 -6.19
CA ILE A 130 -19.00 -8.08 -5.51
C ILE A 130 -20.05 -7.75 -6.58
N LYS A 131 -20.83 -8.75 -6.95
CA LYS A 131 -21.92 -8.64 -7.93
C LYS A 131 -23.23 -8.15 -7.28
N PRO A 132 -24.21 -7.68 -8.06
CA PRO A 132 -25.50 -7.18 -7.54
C PRO A 132 -26.27 -8.13 -6.60
N ASN A 133 -26.08 -9.45 -6.76
CA ASN A 133 -26.67 -10.46 -5.89
C ASN A 133 -25.88 -10.73 -4.60
N TYR A 134 -24.76 -10.05 -4.39
CA TYR A 134 -23.95 -10.23 -3.19
C TYR A 134 -24.60 -9.53 -1.99
N PRO A 135 -24.65 -10.15 -0.80
CA PRO A 135 -25.40 -9.60 0.34
C PRO A 135 -24.99 -8.18 0.74
N ALA A 136 -23.70 -7.82 0.63
CA ALA A 136 -23.19 -6.48 0.96
C ALA A 136 -23.29 -5.48 -0.20
N TYR A 137 -23.73 -5.89 -1.40
CA TYR A 137 -23.67 -5.08 -2.60
C TYR A 137 -24.35 -3.72 -2.46
N VAL A 138 -25.59 -3.69 -2.01
CA VAL A 138 -26.38 -2.43 -1.90
C VAL A 138 -25.69 -1.43 -0.99
N SER A 139 -25.17 -1.90 0.15
CA SER A 139 -24.43 -1.06 1.10
C SER A 139 -23.10 -0.58 0.52
N LEU A 140 -22.33 -1.46 -0.10
CA LEU A 140 -21.06 -1.11 -0.75
C LEU A 140 -21.27 -0.14 -1.92
N ARG A 141 -22.30 -0.34 -2.72
CA ARG A 141 -22.64 0.58 -3.82
C ARG A 141 -22.98 1.98 -3.31
N LYS A 142 -23.76 2.05 -2.22
CA LYS A 142 -24.08 3.33 -1.56
C LYS A 142 -22.83 4.03 -1.04
N ILE A 143 -21.93 3.27 -0.36
CA ILE A 143 -20.67 3.80 0.15
C ILE A 143 -19.80 4.29 -1.01
N PHE A 144 -19.67 3.52 -2.10
CA PHE A 144 -18.92 3.94 -3.27
C PHE A 144 -19.40 5.27 -3.84
N ASN A 145 -20.72 5.46 -3.97
CA ASN A 145 -21.29 6.72 -4.42
C ASN A 145 -20.98 7.87 -3.43
N GLN A 146 -21.01 7.60 -2.13
CA GLN A 146 -20.64 8.60 -1.11
C GLN A 146 -19.14 8.95 -1.19
N ILE A 147 -18.27 7.97 -1.44
CA ILE A 147 -16.84 8.21 -1.68
C ILE A 147 -16.67 9.14 -2.88
N ASN A 148 -17.36 8.86 -4.00
CA ASN A 148 -17.30 9.71 -5.20
C ASN A 148 -17.69 11.15 -4.88
N THR A 149 -18.88 11.36 -4.30
CA THR A 149 -19.35 12.70 -3.97
C THR A 149 -18.39 13.41 -3.03
N THR A 150 -17.94 12.73 -1.97
CA THR A 150 -17.04 13.32 -0.96
C THR A 150 -15.67 13.69 -1.56
N TYR A 151 -15.13 12.84 -2.42
CA TYR A 151 -13.84 13.08 -3.08
C TYR A 151 -13.92 14.25 -4.09
N ASP A 152 -14.98 14.28 -4.88
CA ASP A 152 -15.15 15.28 -5.94
C ASP A 152 -15.51 16.67 -5.37
N GLU A 153 -16.29 16.75 -4.29
CA GLU A 153 -16.64 18.02 -3.62
C GLU A 153 -15.48 18.62 -2.80
N SER A 154 -14.64 17.77 -2.21
CA SER A 154 -13.43 18.16 -1.46
C SER A 154 -13.63 19.29 -0.45
N ILE A 155 -14.80 19.28 0.26
CA ILE A 155 -15.10 20.26 1.31
C ILE A 155 -14.21 20.04 2.55
N ILE A 156 -14.12 21.04 3.42
CA ILE A 156 -13.31 20.96 4.64
C ILE A 156 -13.63 19.69 5.44
N GLY A 157 -12.60 18.87 5.73
CA GLY A 157 -12.75 17.60 6.44
C GLY A 157 -13.15 16.40 5.57
N TYR A 158 -13.10 16.53 4.24
CA TYR A 158 -13.42 15.44 3.31
C TYR A 158 -12.51 14.20 3.53
N GLU A 159 -11.27 14.40 3.96
CA GLU A 159 -10.34 13.32 4.29
C GLU A 159 -10.84 12.47 5.46
N LEU A 160 -11.45 13.10 6.48
CA LEU A 160 -12.07 12.38 7.60
C LEU A 160 -13.27 11.55 7.14
N ALA A 161 -14.10 12.15 6.27
CA ALA A 161 -15.25 11.46 5.70
C ALA A 161 -14.82 10.28 4.82
N LEU A 162 -13.85 10.47 3.94
CA LEU A 162 -13.29 9.39 3.10
C LEU A 162 -12.69 8.26 3.94
N LYS A 163 -11.91 8.60 4.97
CA LYS A 163 -11.36 7.61 5.90
C LYS A 163 -12.47 6.77 6.55
N SER A 164 -13.54 7.41 7.00
CA SER A 164 -14.72 6.73 7.56
C SER A 164 -15.38 5.79 6.55
N LEU A 165 -15.57 6.24 5.30
CA LEU A 165 -16.20 5.44 4.24
C LEU A 165 -15.35 4.24 3.84
N PHE A 166 -14.03 4.40 3.74
CA PHE A 166 -13.13 3.27 3.51
C PHE A 166 -13.12 2.27 4.68
N LEU A 167 -13.17 2.73 5.93
CA LEU A 167 -13.30 1.84 7.09
C LEU A 167 -14.63 1.07 7.07
N GLN A 168 -15.72 1.71 6.67
CA GLN A 168 -17.02 1.04 6.49
C GLN A 168 -16.96 0.00 5.36
N THR A 169 -16.27 0.32 4.25
CA THR A 169 -16.01 -0.63 3.16
C THR A 169 -15.29 -1.88 3.68
N ILE A 170 -14.16 -1.69 4.38
CA ILE A 170 -13.40 -2.80 4.97
C ILE A 170 -14.25 -3.61 5.94
N PHE A 171 -15.04 -2.95 6.82
CA PHE A 171 -15.95 -3.61 7.75
C PHE A 171 -16.94 -4.52 7.02
N LEU A 172 -17.60 -4.04 5.97
CA LEU A 172 -18.55 -4.84 5.20
C LEU A 172 -17.90 -6.02 4.48
N LEU A 173 -16.71 -5.83 3.90
CA LEU A 173 -15.98 -6.90 3.25
C LEU A 173 -15.53 -7.97 4.25
N LEU A 174 -15.11 -7.58 5.44
CA LEU A 174 -14.72 -8.51 6.51
C LEU A 174 -15.85 -9.41 6.98
N GLN A 175 -17.12 -8.95 6.95
CA GLN A 175 -18.27 -9.79 7.32
C GLN A 175 -18.39 -11.04 6.43
N TYR A 176 -17.87 -10.99 5.22
CA TYR A 176 -17.93 -12.07 4.23
C TYR A 176 -16.54 -12.65 3.92
N SER A 177 -15.53 -12.21 4.64
CA SER A 177 -14.18 -12.78 4.54
C SER A 177 -14.07 -14.07 5.36
N LYS A 178 -13.11 -14.91 4.98
CA LYS A 178 -12.74 -16.08 5.78
C LYS A 178 -11.31 -15.89 6.26
N LYS A 179 -11.11 -16.11 7.56
CA LYS A 179 -9.74 -16.20 8.07
C LYS A 179 -9.06 -17.39 7.39
N VAL A 180 -7.97 -17.11 6.70
CA VAL A 180 -7.18 -18.17 6.07
C VAL A 180 -6.45 -18.89 7.21
N ALA A 181 -6.66 -20.19 7.36
CA ALA A 181 -5.80 -20.99 8.20
C ALA A 181 -4.40 -20.94 7.56
N VAL A 182 -3.51 -20.14 8.14
CA VAL A 182 -2.13 -20.01 7.67
C VAL A 182 -1.43 -21.30 8.12
N PRO A 183 -0.83 -22.09 7.20
CA PRO A 183 -0.06 -23.27 7.61
C PRO A 183 1.12 -22.84 8.49
N GLU A 184 1.76 -23.78 9.18
CA GLU A 184 2.91 -23.58 10.09
C GLU A 184 4.17 -22.92 9.46
N THR A 185 4.12 -22.48 8.22
CA THR A 185 5.01 -21.49 7.59
C THR A 185 4.84 -20.07 8.17
N GLU A 186 3.94 -19.91 9.11
CA GLU A 186 3.61 -18.76 9.96
C GLU A 186 4.82 -18.01 10.50
N LYS A 187 5.84 -18.73 10.79
CA LYS A 187 7.08 -18.19 11.35
C LYS A 187 7.83 -17.24 10.38
N VAL A 188 7.44 -17.18 9.09
CA VAL A 188 8.07 -16.28 8.12
C VAL A 188 7.49 -14.87 8.23
N SER A 189 6.16 -14.73 8.25
CA SER A 189 5.53 -13.40 8.39
C SER A 189 5.81 -12.80 9.76
N ASP A 190 5.78 -13.62 10.83
CA ASP A 190 6.10 -13.18 12.19
C ASP A 190 7.56 -12.73 12.29
N LYS A 191 8.48 -13.45 11.66
CA LYS A 191 9.90 -13.08 11.63
C LYS A 191 10.13 -11.77 10.89
N ILE A 192 9.51 -11.59 9.73
CA ILE A 192 9.58 -10.31 8.99
C ILE A 192 8.97 -9.20 9.84
N LYS A 193 7.78 -9.42 10.40
CA LYS A 193 7.11 -8.44 11.23
C LYS A 193 7.99 -8.01 12.42
N ASN A 194 8.54 -8.96 13.16
CA ASN A 194 9.43 -8.66 14.29
C ASN A 194 10.64 -7.83 13.87
N VAL A 195 11.20 -8.09 12.69
CA VAL A 195 12.30 -7.30 12.15
C VAL A 195 11.84 -5.89 11.79
N LEU A 196 10.69 -5.75 11.14
CA LEU A 196 10.15 -4.45 10.74
C LEU A 196 9.75 -3.60 11.94
N ASP A 197 9.06 -4.19 12.93
CA ASP A 197 8.68 -3.53 14.19
C ASP A 197 9.93 -3.06 14.95
N TYR A 198 10.98 -3.87 14.98
CA TYR A 198 12.25 -3.48 15.58
C TYR A 198 12.91 -2.31 14.85
N ILE A 199 12.95 -2.37 13.51
CA ILE A 199 13.52 -1.27 12.70
C ILE A 199 12.70 0.01 12.92
N GLU A 200 11.37 -0.07 12.94
CA GLU A 200 10.50 1.10 13.15
C GLU A 200 10.69 1.74 14.53
N LEU A 201 10.95 0.94 15.57
CA LEU A 201 11.20 1.43 16.93
C LEU A 201 12.60 2.03 17.10
N HIS A 202 13.60 1.49 16.38
CA HIS A 202 15.03 1.81 16.58
C HIS A 202 15.68 2.50 15.36
N TYR A 203 14.90 2.98 14.37
CA TYR A 203 15.46 3.51 13.11
C TYR A 203 16.51 4.63 13.31
N SER A 204 16.38 5.44 14.35
CA SER A 204 17.31 6.53 14.66
C SER A 204 18.64 6.06 15.26
N GLU A 205 18.71 4.79 15.70
CA GLU A 205 19.88 4.21 16.33
C GLU A 205 20.74 3.42 15.29
N THR A 206 21.90 2.94 15.73
CA THR A 206 22.73 2.06 14.90
C THR A 206 22.13 0.66 14.91
N ILE A 207 21.53 0.24 13.81
CA ILE A 207 21.00 -1.13 13.65
C ILE A 207 22.00 -1.95 12.85
N THR A 208 22.38 -3.12 13.41
CA THR A 208 23.25 -4.09 12.75
C THR A 208 22.46 -5.28 12.21
N VAL A 209 22.98 -5.91 11.15
CA VAL A 209 22.37 -7.14 10.60
C VAL A 209 22.31 -8.24 11.65
N SER A 210 23.31 -8.33 12.51
CA SER A 210 23.36 -9.33 13.60
C SER A 210 22.23 -9.15 14.64
N GLN A 211 21.81 -7.91 14.92
CA GLN A 211 20.63 -7.65 15.77
C GLN A 211 19.36 -8.17 15.12
N LEU A 212 19.16 -7.86 13.82
CA LEU A 212 18.01 -8.33 13.08
C LEU A 212 17.99 -9.86 12.90
N ALA A 213 19.15 -10.46 12.68
CA ALA A 213 19.32 -11.92 12.55
C ALA A 213 18.90 -12.66 13.84
N LYS A 214 19.24 -12.10 15.01
CA LYS A 214 18.83 -12.65 16.31
C LYS A 214 17.31 -12.69 16.47
N LEU A 215 16.59 -11.68 16.00
CA LEU A 215 15.11 -11.63 16.05
C LEU A 215 14.46 -12.76 15.25
N CYS A 216 15.13 -13.22 14.20
CA CYS A 216 14.66 -14.31 13.34
C CYS A 216 15.23 -15.67 13.69
N TYR A 217 16.16 -15.75 14.65
CA TYR A 217 16.97 -16.95 14.94
C TYR A 217 17.75 -17.43 13.71
N PHE A 218 18.33 -16.49 12.94
CA PHE A 218 19.10 -16.74 11.72
C PHE A 218 20.56 -16.34 11.89
N SER A 219 21.43 -16.88 11.01
CA SER A 219 22.73 -16.26 10.77
C SER A 219 22.57 -14.95 10.00
N ASP A 220 23.56 -14.06 10.09
CA ASP A 220 23.55 -12.76 9.38
C ASP A 220 23.29 -12.95 7.88
N TYR A 221 23.98 -13.92 7.26
CA TYR A 221 23.84 -14.24 5.84
C TYR A 221 22.41 -14.70 5.48
N HIS A 222 21.84 -15.58 6.32
CA HIS A 222 20.48 -16.07 6.10
C HIS A 222 19.45 -14.95 6.31
N CYS A 223 19.63 -14.11 7.32
CA CYS A 223 18.78 -12.95 7.57
C CYS A 223 18.79 -11.98 6.37
N MET A 224 19.96 -11.64 5.82
CA MET A 224 20.04 -10.77 4.65
C MET A 224 19.31 -11.34 3.44
N ARG A 225 19.50 -12.64 3.15
CA ARG A 225 18.79 -13.30 2.03
C ARG A 225 17.29 -13.41 2.28
N PHE A 226 16.91 -13.76 3.49
CA PHE A 226 15.52 -13.86 3.92
C PHE A 226 14.81 -12.51 3.77
N PHE A 227 15.40 -11.45 4.33
CA PHE A 227 14.83 -10.10 4.24
C PHE A 227 14.73 -9.64 2.78
N LYS A 228 15.80 -9.79 2.00
CA LYS A 228 15.78 -9.41 0.58
C LYS A 228 14.74 -10.19 -0.23
N LYS A 229 14.55 -11.48 0.08
CA LYS A 229 13.54 -12.33 -0.59
C LYS A 229 12.11 -11.87 -0.31
N HIS A 230 11.82 -11.40 0.91
CA HIS A 230 10.46 -11.07 1.33
C HIS A 230 10.14 -9.57 1.20
N MET A 231 11.15 -8.70 1.28
CA MET A 231 10.99 -7.24 1.19
C MET A 231 11.46 -6.65 -0.13
N ASN A 232 12.01 -7.46 -1.05
CA ASN A 232 12.59 -7.07 -2.33
C ASN A 232 13.70 -6.01 -2.26
N MET A 233 14.18 -5.72 -1.06
CA MET A 233 15.28 -4.80 -0.79
C MET A 233 16.13 -5.30 0.38
N THR A 234 17.34 -4.78 0.52
CA THR A 234 18.19 -5.12 1.66
C THR A 234 17.70 -4.44 2.95
N CYS A 235 18.05 -5.01 4.13
CA CYS A 235 17.75 -4.39 5.42
C CYS A 235 18.28 -2.94 5.49
N VAL A 236 19.48 -2.70 4.97
CA VAL A 236 20.11 -1.37 4.98
C VAL A 236 19.32 -0.38 4.11
N GLU A 237 18.88 -0.81 2.93
CA GLU A 237 18.03 0.01 2.06
C GLU A 237 16.70 0.33 2.74
N TYR A 238 16.07 -0.64 3.39
CA TYR A 238 14.83 -0.44 4.10
C TYR A 238 14.99 0.56 5.26
N ILE A 239 16.00 0.38 6.12
CA ILE A 239 16.31 1.31 7.22
C ILE A 239 16.54 2.73 6.70
N ASN A 240 17.33 2.86 5.63
CA ASN A 240 17.61 4.18 5.06
C ASN A 240 16.35 4.81 4.45
N ASN A 241 15.49 4.04 3.82
CA ASN A 241 14.23 4.54 3.27
C ASN A 241 13.31 5.04 4.38
N LEU A 242 13.18 4.32 5.48
CA LEU A 242 12.40 4.74 6.65
C LEU A 242 12.95 6.02 7.26
N ARG A 243 14.28 6.10 7.46
CA ARG A 243 14.95 7.32 7.95
C ARG A 243 14.68 8.53 7.08
N LEU A 244 14.69 8.36 5.76
CA LEU A 244 14.39 9.44 4.81
C LEU A 244 12.92 9.87 4.90
N GLU A 245 11.99 8.95 5.10
CA GLU A 245 10.58 9.28 5.34
C GLU A 245 10.41 10.07 6.63
N LYS A 246 11.07 9.64 7.71
CA LYS A 246 11.07 10.39 8.98
C LYS A 246 11.73 11.76 8.88
N ALA A 247 12.76 11.91 8.04
CA ALA A 247 13.37 13.22 7.77
C ALA A 247 12.39 14.15 7.05
N VAL A 248 11.61 13.64 6.09
CA VAL A 248 10.56 14.41 5.41
C VAL A 248 9.51 14.88 6.41
N GLU A 249 9.00 13.98 7.29
CA GLU A 249 8.06 14.34 8.35
C GLU A 249 8.57 15.49 9.25
N LEU A 250 9.88 15.50 9.55
CA LEU A 250 10.50 16.55 10.35
C LEU A 250 10.65 17.89 9.59
N PHE A 251 10.99 17.85 8.29
CA PHE A 251 11.01 19.03 7.45
C PHE A 251 9.64 19.67 7.32
N GLU A 252 8.60 18.87 7.15
CA GLU A 252 7.21 19.32 7.06
C GLU A 252 6.69 19.93 8.38
N LYS A 253 7.21 19.48 9.53
CA LYS A 253 6.94 20.08 10.85
C LYS A 253 7.71 21.40 11.09
N GLY A 254 8.42 21.91 10.09
CA GLY A 254 9.13 23.19 10.16
C GLY A 254 10.59 23.10 10.58
N ASN A 255 11.16 21.91 10.80
CA ASN A 255 12.58 21.76 11.06
C ASN A 255 13.38 22.02 9.77
N SER A 256 14.17 23.09 9.74
CA SER A 256 14.92 23.48 8.53
C SER A 256 16.42 23.16 8.58
N SER A 257 16.93 22.70 9.72
CA SER A 257 18.33 22.27 9.85
C SER A 257 18.54 20.88 9.28
N ILE A 258 19.05 20.79 8.05
CA ILE A 258 19.32 19.51 7.37
C ILE A 258 20.28 18.64 8.18
N MET A 259 21.29 19.25 8.81
CA MET A 259 22.27 18.52 9.63
C MET A 259 21.60 17.89 10.86
N GLU A 260 20.81 18.66 11.61
CA GLU A 260 20.12 18.17 12.81
C GLU A 260 19.11 17.08 12.46
N VAL A 261 18.30 17.29 11.42
CA VAL A 261 17.34 16.30 10.96
C VAL A 261 18.05 15.02 10.51
N SER A 262 19.14 15.11 9.73
CA SER A 262 19.88 13.93 9.30
C SER A 262 20.41 13.12 10.48
N LEU A 263 20.93 13.76 11.50
CA LEU A 263 21.44 13.12 12.72
C LEU A 263 20.29 12.51 13.55
N SER A 264 19.21 13.24 13.75
CA SER A 264 18.08 12.79 14.56
C SER A 264 17.38 11.56 13.99
N VAL A 265 17.39 11.38 12.67
CA VAL A 265 16.85 10.18 12.02
C VAL A 265 17.88 9.07 11.84
N GLY A 266 19.12 9.22 12.35
CA GLY A 266 20.13 8.17 12.41
C GLY A 266 21.11 8.12 11.24
N PHE A 267 21.26 9.19 10.44
CA PHE A 267 22.35 9.29 9.48
C PHE A 267 23.58 9.95 10.12
N HIS A 268 24.66 9.19 10.26
CA HIS A 268 25.93 9.71 10.81
C HIS A 268 26.83 10.36 9.75
N ASN A 269 26.45 10.32 8.46
CA ASN A 269 27.19 10.93 7.36
C ASN A 269 26.26 11.78 6.50
N LEU A 270 26.42 13.11 6.60
CA LEU A 270 25.59 14.08 5.91
C LEU A 270 25.69 13.95 4.38
N SER A 271 26.87 13.68 3.83
CA SER A 271 27.04 13.48 2.39
C SER A 271 26.30 12.23 1.89
N TYR A 272 26.26 11.18 2.69
CA TYR A 272 25.47 9.98 2.37
C TYR A 272 23.97 10.27 2.44
N PHE A 273 23.52 11.02 3.48
CA PHE A 273 22.12 11.47 3.58
C PHE A 273 21.71 12.25 2.32
N HIS A 274 22.47 13.24 1.90
CA HIS A 274 22.16 14.01 0.69
C HIS A 274 22.02 13.14 -0.56
N ARG A 275 22.93 12.19 -0.75
CA ARG A 275 22.87 11.26 -1.90
C ARG A 275 21.65 10.36 -1.84
N ALA A 276 21.38 9.78 -0.67
CA ALA A 276 20.24 8.89 -0.45
C ALA A 276 18.91 9.65 -0.64
N PHE A 277 18.80 10.85 -0.10
CA PHE A 277 17.62 11.72 -0.25
C PHE A 277 17.39 12.07 -1.73
N LYS A 278 18.44 12.53 -2.43
CA LYS A 278 18.34 12.84 -3.87
C LYS A 278 17.97 11.62 -4.70
N LYS A 279 18.49 10.43 -4.36
CA LYS A 279 18.15 9.18 -5.05
C LYS A 279 16.65 8.86 -4.89
N LYS A 280 16.09 8.98 -3.67
CA LYS A 280 14.70 8.64 -3.36
C LYS A 280 13.71 9.68 -3.89
N TYR A 281 13.95 10.97 -3.60
CA TYR A 281 13.00 12.05 -3.89
C TYR A 281 13.30 12.85 -5.16
N ARG A 282 14.38 12.51 -5.90
CA ARG A 282 14.82 13.18 -7.14
C ARG A 282 15.19 14.66 -6.98
N MET A 283 15.25 15.16 -5.74
CA MET A 283 15.66 16.53 -5.37
C MET A 283 16.53 16.55 -4.12
N THR A 284 17.23 17.64 -3.89
CA THR A 284 18.05 17.79 -2.67
C THR A 284 17.19 18.11 -1.46
N PRO A 285 17.65 17.82 -0.21
CA PRO A 285 16.93 18.23 0.99
C PRO A 285 16.66 19.74 1.04
N LEU A 286 17.61 20.55 0.61
CA LEU A 286 17.45 22.01 0.57
C LEU A 286 16.36 22.45 -0.42
N SER A 287 16.34 21.85 -1.60
CA SER A 287 15.30 22.11 -2.61
C SER A 287 13.93 21.74 -2.05
N PHE A 288 13.83 20.59 -1.40
CA PHE A 288 12.59 20.11 -0.77
C PHE A 288 12.06 21.09 0.28
N ILE A 289 12.93 21.55 1.20
CA ILE A 289 12.56 22.54 2.23
C ILE A 289 12.12 23.87 1.61
N ASN A 290 12.81 24.33 0.55
CA ASN A 290 12.44 25.57 -0.13
C ASN A 290 11.09 25.46 -0.85
N ASP A 291 10.77 24.30 -1.40
CA ASP A 291 9.47 24.07 -2.02
C ASP A 291 8.35 24.02 -0.96
N LEU A 292 8.56 23.39 0.20
CA LEU A 292 7.60 23.45 1.32
C LEU A 292 7.28 24.90 1.72
N LYS A 293 8.30 25.77 1.83
CA LYS A 293 8.13 27.18 2.21
C LYS A 293 7.38 28.04 1.19
N LYS A 294 7.25 27.60 -0.07
CA LYS A 294 6.47 28.31 -1.09
C LYS A 294 4.96 28.05 -0.99
N TYR A 295 4.60 26.93 -0.34
CA TYR A 295 3.21 26.49 -0.22
C TYR A 295 2.66 26.59 1.22
N SER A 296 3.47 27.07 2.18
CA SER A 296 3.08 27.45 3.53
C SER A 296 2.82 28.95 3.61
#